data_367bc708b427f124661c3db207c115ec
#
_entry.id   367bc708b427f124661c3db207c115ec
#
_cell.length_a   1.000
_cell.length_b   1.000
_cell.length_c   1.000
_cell.angle_alpha   90.00
_cell.angle_beta   90.00
_cell.angle_gamma   90.00
#
_symmetry.space_group_name_H-M   'P 1'
#
loop_
_entity.id
_entity.type
_entity.pdbx_description
1 polymer ?
#
loop_
_entity_poly.entity_id
_entity_poly.type
_entity_poly.pdbx_seq_one_letter_code
_entity_poly.pdbx_strand_id
1 'polypeptide(L)'
;MYNGFIYIMDTAFPYPSKESGLQTILTTVDSARTADGVMRAKKIGRDQGKVELTWSVLTPETWSAMLKIFDKNFTFPIRYFHMMEDTWVTRTFYVGDRSARPFLVDKNTGRPKYWLDCKANVVDTGL
;
A
#
# COMPACT_ATOMS: atom_id res chain seq x y z
N MET A 1 -3.94 16.28 15.03
CA MET A 1 -2.60 15.80 14.66
C MET A 1 -2.70 14.42 14.06
N TYR A 2 -1.99 14.18 12.99
CA TYR A 2 -1.98 12.86 12.33
C TYR A 2 -0.91 11.99 12.96
N ASN A 3 -1.29 10.76 13.31
CA ASN A 3 -0.39 9.83 14.01
C ASN A 3 0.19 8.75 13.08
N GLY A 4 -0.06 8.83 11.78
CA GLY A 4 0.42 7.86 10.82
C GLY A 4 0.50 8.46 9.43
N PHE A 5 1.19 7.75 8.54
CA PHE A 5 1.33 8.16 7.15
C PHE A 5 0.04 7.92 6.36
N ILE A 6 -0.62 6.80 6.64
CA ILE A 6 -1.88 6.45 5.97
C ILE A 6 -2.85 5.91 7.01
N TYR A 7 -4.14 5.97 6.66
CA TYR A 7 -5.22 5.42 7.48
C TYR A 7 -5.92 4.34 6.66
N ILE A 8 -5.93 3.13 7.17
CA ILE A 8 -6.60 1.99 6.55
C ILE A 8 -7.76 1.61 7.44
N MET A 9 -8.99 1.64 6.92
CA MET A 9 -10.21 1.42 7.71
C MET A 9 -10.24 2.34 8.93
N ASP A 10 -9.85 3.61 8.75
CA ASP A 10 -9.76 4.62 9.82
C ASP A 10 -8.75 4.31 10.92
N THR A 11 -7.92 3.30 10.74
CA THR A 11 -6.84 2.98 11.66
C THR A 11 -5.55 3.60 11.15
N ALA A 12 -4.90 4.42 11.99
CA ALA A 12 -3.62 5.02 11.63
C ALA A 12 -2.54 3.94 11.62
N PHE A 13 -1.86 3.77 10.50
CA PHE A 13 -0.71 2.88 10.41
C PHE A 13 0.56 3.64 10.77
N PRO A 14 1.57 2.97 11.35
CA PRO A 14 2.83 3.62 11.69
C PRO A 14 3.47 4.29 10.48
N TYR A 15 4.30 5.30 10.70
CA TYR A 15 5.07 5.89 9.62
C TYR A 15 5.99 4.84 9.01
N PRO A 16 6.02 4.73 7.67
CA PRO A 16 6.94 3.80 7.03
C PRO A 16 8.38 4.29 7.16
N SER A 17 9.33 3.41 6.83
CA SER A 17 10.75 3.75 6.82
C SER A 17 11.02 4.91 5.86
N LYS A 18 12.13 5.62 6.07
CA LYS A 18 12.46 6.86 5.36
C LYS A 18 12.36 6.74 3.83
N GLU A 19 12.70 5.60 3.26
CA GLU A 19 12.71 5.38 1.82
C GLU A 19 11.50 4.60 1.34
N SER A 20 10.44 4.58 2.15
CA SER A 20 9.21 3.85 1.86
C SER A 20 8.07 4.80 1.56
N GLY A 21 6.90 4.24 1.23
CA GLY A 21 5.73 5.03 0.90
C GLY A 21 5.71 5.47 -0.55
N LEU A 22 6.43 4.75 -1.41
CA LEU A 22 6.48 5.04 -2.84
C LEU A 22 5.09 4.99 -3.44
N GLN A 23 4.66 6.12 -4.01
CA GLN A 23 3.39 6.20 -4.73
C GLN A 23 3.66 6.12 -6.22
N THR A 24 2.84 5.33 -6.91
CA THR A 24 2.88 5.22 -8.38
C THR A 24 1.50 5.52 -8.91
N ILE A 25 1.41 6.36 -9.92
CA ILE A 25 0.15 6.64 -10.62
C ILE A 25 0.17 5.88 -11.92
N LEU A 26 -0.86 5.04 -12.13
CA LEU A 26 -0.99 4.21 -13.31
C LEU A 26 -2.12 4.73 -14.18
N THR A 27 -1.84 4.93 -15.47
CA THR A 27 -2.84 5.32 -16.45
C THR A 27 -3.09 4.15 -17.39
N THR A 28 -4.33 3.69 -17.45
CA THR A 28 -4.72 2.62 -18.37
C THR A 28 -5.18 3.25 -19.67
N VAL A 29 -4.59 2.79 -20.78
CA VAL A 29 -4.93 3.31 -22.10
C VAL A 29 -5.32 2.19 -23.04
N ASP A 30 -6.24 2.49 -23.94
CA ASP A 30 -6.52 1.69 -25.12
C ASP A 30 -5.86 2.40 -26.30
N SER A 31 -5.01 1.71 -27.03
CA SER A 31 -4.24 2.31 -28.11
C SER A 31 -4.24 1.44 -29.34
N ALA A 32 -4.26 2.10 -30.51
CA ALA A 32 -4.19 1.44 -31.80
C ALA A 32 -3.41 2.32 -32.78
N ARG A 33 -2.70 1.70 -33.72
CA ARG A 33 -2.05 2.41 -34.80
C ARG A 33 -3.00 2.49 -35.99
N THR A 34 -3.12 3.69 -36.53
CA THR A 34 -3.91 3.90 -37.76
C THR A 34 -3.06 3.61 -39.00
N ALA A 35 -3.68 3.56 -40.18
CA ALA A 35 -2.99 3.24 -41.42
C ALA A 35 -1.88 4.22 -41.77
N ASP A 36 -1.94 5.45 -41.30
CA ASP A 36 -0.90 6.46 -41.49
C ASP A 36 0.29 6.33 -40.53
N GLY A 37 0.29 5.29 -39.68
CA GLY A 37 1.34 5.05 -38.70
C GLY A 37 1.21 5.82 -37.41
N VAL A 38 0.18 6.62 -37.25
CA VAL A 38 -0.04 7.41 -36.04
C VAL A 38 -0.73 6.57 -34.95
N MET A 39 -0.17 6.58 -33.74
CA MET A 39 -0.81 5.91 -32.63
C MET A 39 -1.93 6.79 -32.07
N ARG A 40 -3.11 6.21 -31.93
CA ARG A 40 -4.24 6.84 -31.24
C ARG A 40 -4.39 6.17 -29.88
N ALA A 41 -4.42 6.95 -28.83
CA ALA A 41 -4.53 6.45 -27.46
C ALA A 41 -5.74 7.07 -26.78
N LYS A 42 -6.49 6.25 -26.04
CA LYS A 42 -7.62 6.68 -25.24
C LYS A 42 -7.45 6.21 -23.81
N LYS A 43 -7.61 7.12 -22.88
CA LYS A 43 -7.53 6.79 -21.45
C LYS A 43 -8.77 6.01 -21.03
N ILE A 44 -8.57 4.91 -20.32
CA ILE A 44 -9.65 4.07 -19.79
C ILE A 44 -9.77 4.30 -18.30
N GLY A 45 -10.91 4.83 -17.84
CA GLY A 45 -11.16 5.09 -16.44
C GLY A 45 -10.27 6.20 -15.88
N ARG A 46 -10.28 6.34 -14.54
CA ARG A 46 -9.40 7.28 -13.88
C ARG A 46 -8.02 6.66 -13.63
N ASP A 47 -7.04 7.51 -13.40
CA ASP A 47 -5.73 7.05 -12.98
C ASP A 47 -5.83 6.32 -11.64
N GLN A 48 -5.09 5.23 -11.50
CA GLN A 48 -5.08 4.40 -10.31
C GLN A 48 -3.77 4.55 -9.59
N GLY A 49 -3.81 4.44 -8.27
CA GLY A 49 -2.63 4.54 -7.44
C GLY A 49 -2.13 3.20 -6.96
N LYS A 50 -0.84 3.15 -6.69
CA LYS A 50 -0.19 2.04 -6.00
C LYS A 50 0.73 2.63 -4.96
N VAL A 51 0.68 2.11 -3.74
CA VAL A 51 1.54 2.57 -2.65
C VAL A 51 2.33 1.40 -2.12
N GLU A 52 3.65 1.51 -2.12
CA GLU A 52 4.54 0.50 -1.58
C GLU A 52 5.00 0.93 -0.20
N LEU A 53 4.70 0.12 0.81
CA LEU A 53 4.98 0.43 2.20
C LEU A 53 6.01 -0.52 2.76
N THR A 54 7.01 0.02 3.45
CA THR A 54 8.05 -0.77 4.12
C THR A 54 8.30 -0.19 5.50
N TRP A 55 8.34 -1.06 6.50
CA TRP A 55 8.72 -0.69 7.86
C TRP A 55 9.96 -1.48 8.25
N SER A 56 10.99 -0.79 8.74
CA SER A 56 12.25 -1.45 9.10
C SER A 56 12.08 -2.41 10.26
N VAL A 57 11.32 -2.01 11.27
CA VAL A 57 11.11 -2.80 12.49
C VAL A 57 9.70 -2.54 13.00
N LEU A 58 8.98 -3.63 13.30
CA LEU A 58 7.67 -3.55 13.95
C LEU A 58 7.61 -4.59 15.06
N THR A 59 6.85 -4.28 16.11
CA THR A 59 6.57 -5.27 17.15
C THR A 59 5.60 -6.33 16.60
N PRO A 60 5.63 -7.57 17.14
CA PRO A 60 4.71 -8.61 16.67
C PRO A 60 3.24 -8.20 16.82
N GLU A 61 2.88 -7.50 17.88
CA GLU A 61 1.52 -7.04 18.12
C GLU A 61 1.05 -6.09 17.04
N THR A 62 1.89 -5.10 16.70
CA THR A 62 1.57 -4.10 15.69
C THR A 62 1.43 -4.73 14.31
N TRP A 63 2.40 -5.54 13.92
CA TRP A 63 2.38 -6.20 12.60
C TRP A 63 1.19 -7.14 12.47
N SER A 64 0.90 -7.91 13.53
CA SER A 64 -0.28 -8.80 13.54
C SER A 64 -1.59 -8.02 13.39
N ALA A 65 -1.72 -6.90 14.09
CA ALA A 65 -2.93 -6.07 13.99
C ALA A 65 -3.12 -5.54 12.57
N MET A 66 -2.03 -5.10 11.93
CA MET A 66 -2.06 -4.62 10.54
C MET A 66 -2.48 -5.73 9.58
N LEU A 67 -1.87 -6.91 9.72
CA LEU A 67 -2.19 -8.06 8.86
C LEU A 67 -3.64 -8.52 9.02
N LYS A 68 -4.19 -8.46 10.23
CA LYS A 68 -5.57 -8.84 10.47
C LYS A 68 -6.57 -7.91 9.78
N ILE A 69 -6.24 -6.62 9.66
CA ILE A 69 -7.08 -5.68 8.91
C ILE A 69 -7.13 -6.10 7.44
N PHE A 70 -5.99 -6.44 6.85
CA PHE A 70 -5.94 -6.92 5.47
C PHE A 70 -6.67 -8.24 5.28
N ASP A 71 -6.55 -9.15 6.24
CA ASP A 71 -7.16 -10.47 6.15
C ASP A 71 -8.68 -10.42 6.19
N LYS A 72 -9.24 -9.53 7.01
CA LYS A 72 -10.69 -9.40 7.15
C LYS A 72 -11.38 -8.76 5.96
N ASN A 73 -10.65 -7.99 5.17
CA ASN A 73 -11.24 -7.17 4.11
C ASN A 73 -10.47 -7.38 2.82
N PHE A 74 -11.11 -7.95 1.80
CA PHE A 74 -10.48 -8.09 0.49
C PHE A 74 -10.20 -6.71 -0.12
N THR A 75 -11.17 -5.81 -0.05
CA THR A 75 -11.01 -4.42 -0.42
C THR A 75 -11.32 -3.54 0.79
N PHE A 76 -10.66 -2.41 0.88
CA PHE A 76 -10.83 -1.52 2.03
C PHE A 76 -10.50 -0.08 1.63
N PRO A 77 -11.11 0.91 2.31
CA PRO A 77 -10.76 2.30 2.06
C PRO A 77 -9.42 2.64 2.69
N ILE A 78 -8.60 3.36 1.94
CA ILE A 78 -7.35 3.94 2.43
C ILE A 78 -7.43 5.44 2.26
N ARG A 79 -7.13 6.16 3.33
CA ARG A 79 -6.95 7.61 3.30
C ARG A 79 -5.47 7.91 3.36
N TYR A 80 -4.94 8.55 2.33
CA TYR A 80 -3.52 8.85 2.24
C TYR A 80 -3.32 10.21 1.56
N PHE A 81 -2.12 10.76 1.71
CA PHE A 81 -1.79 12.04 1.09
C PHE A 81 -1.37 11.79 -0.35
N HIS A 82 -2.19 12.21 -1.30
CA HIS A 82 -2.01 11.94 -2.72
C HIS A 82 -1.06 12.96 -3.33
N MET A 83 -0.03 12.50 -4.03
CA MET A 83 1.01 13.38 -4.55
C MET A 83 0.53 14.32 -5.66
N MET A 84 -0.43 13.90 -6.49
CA MET A 84 -0.96 14.74 -7.57
C MET A 84 -1.98 15.75 -7.05
N GLU A 85 -2.87 15.31 -6.17
CA GLU A 85 -3.93 16.16 -5.62
C GLU A 85 -3.40 17.12 -4.55
N ASP A 86 -2.23 16.83 -3.99
CA ASP A 86 -1.60 17.60 -2.91
C ASP A 86 -2.52 17.76 -1.70
N THR A 87 -3.27 16.72 -1.40
CA THR A 87 -4.19 16.66 -0.26
C THR A 87 -4.49 15.22 0.10
N TRP A 88 -5.17 15.03 1.22
CA TRP A 88 -5.64 13.71 1.65
C TRP A 88 -6.78 13.27 0.75
N VAL A 89 -6.70 12.03 0.27
CA VAL A 89 -7.75 11.41 -0.53
C VAL A 89 -8.08 10.05 0.06
N THR A 90 -9.31 9.59 -0.20
CA THR A 90 -9.75 8.25 0.17
C THR A 90 -10.09 7.48 -1.09
N ARG A 91 -9.49 6.32 -1.25
CA ARG A 91 -9.74 5.42 -2.38
C ARG A 91 -9.89 4.00 -1.87
N THR A 92 -10.53 3.14 -2.66
CA THR A 92 -10.69 1.73 -2.33
C THR A 92 -9.51 0.95 -2.90
N PHE A 93 -8.79 0.25 -2.03
CA PHE A 93 -7.59 -0.51 -2.37
C PHE A 93 -7.78 -1.98 -2.03
N TYR A 94 -6.91 -2.81 -2.59
CA TYR A 94 -6.67 -4.16 -2.10
C TYR A 94 -5.18 -4.30 -1.81
N VAL A 95 -4.82 -5.30 -0.98
CA VAL A 95 -3.43 -5.53 -0.62
C VAL A 95 -2.87 -6.68 -1.46
N GLY A 96 -1.64 -6.50 -1.96
CA GLY A 96 -0.89 -7.55 -2.61
C GLY A 96 -0.08 -8.37 -1.61
N ASP A 97 1.12 -8.78 -2.01
CA ASP A 97 1.99 -9.58 -1.16
C ASP A 97 2.41 -8.83 0.09
N ARG A 98 2.47 -9.56 1.20
CA ARG A 98 2.94 -9.07 2.49
C ARG A 98 4.08 -9.97 2.94
N SER A 99 5.16 -9.37 3.45
CA SER A 99 6.31 -10.15 3.88
C SER A 99 6.99 -9.50 5.07
N ALA A 100 7.71 -10.30 5.85
CA ALA A 100 8.51 -9.83 6.96
C ALA A 100 9.51 -10.92 7.35
N ARG A 101 10.53 -10.54 8.10
CA ARG A 101 11.51 -11.48 8.64
C ARG A 101 11.51 -11.44 10.16
N PRO A 102 11.56 -12.61 10.84
CA PRO A 102 11.63 -12.62 12.29
C PRO A 102 13.03 -12.20 12.76
N PHE A 103 13.08 -11.56 13.92
CA PHE A 103 14.32 -11.12 14.54
C PHE A 103 14.28 -11.39 16.03
N LEU A 104 15.38 -11.88 16.59
CA LEU A 104 15.52 -12.25 17.99
C LEU A 104 14.42 -13.22 18.43
N VAL A 105 14.42 -14.39 17.81
CA VAL A 105 13.44 -15.43 18.13
C VAL A 105 13.75 -16.07 19.48
N ASP A 106 12.75 -16.14 20.35
CA ASP A 106 12.86 -16.82 21.64
C ASP A 106 12.98 -18.33 21.40
N LYS A 107 14.06 -18.93 21.91
CA LYS A 107 14.33 -20.36 21.70
C LYS A 107 13.31 -21.27 22.38
N ASN A 108 12.67 -20.80 23.44
CA ASN A 108 11.71 -21.60 24.19
C ASN A 108 10.31 -21.57 23.59
N THR A 109 9.87 -20.39 23.15
CA THR A 109 8.51 -20.18 22.64
C THR A 109 8.42 -20.11 21.13
N GLY A 110 9.57 -19.83 20.47
CA GLY A 110 9.59 -19.61 19.01
C GLY A 110 9.05 -18.27 18.58
N ARG A 111 8.73 -17.39 19.56
CA ARG A 111 8.16 -16.10 19.25
C ARG A 111 9.23 -15.07 18.92
N PRO A 112 9.12 -14.38 17.77
CA PRO A 112 10.05 -13.27 17.47
C PRO A 112 9.82 -12.09 18.39
N LYS A 113 10.89 -11.41 18.75
CA LYS A 113 10.80 -10.17 19.51
C LYS A 113 10.41 -9.00 18.61
N TYR A 114 10.85 -9.04 17.35
CA TYR A 114 10.54 -8.03 16.33
C TYR A 114 10.37 -8.69 14.98
N TRP A 115 9.70 -7.97 14.07
CA TRP A 115 9.66 -8.29 12.65
C TRP A 115 10.42 -7.21 11.89
N LEU A 116 11.32 -7.63 11.00
CA LEU A 116 12.14 -6.73 10.19
C LEU A 116 11.67 -6.74 8.75
N ASP A 117 11.91 -5.62 8.06
CA ASP A 117 11.60 -5.47 6.63
C ASP A 117 10.15 -5.85 6.32
N CYS A 118 9.24 -5.37 7.14
CA CYS A 118 7.81 -5.58 6.93
C CYS A 118 7.37 -4.81 5.69
N LYS A 119 6.77 -5.51 4.73
CA LYS A 119 6.34 -4.92 3.46
C LYS A 119 4.88 -5.22 3.20
N ALA A 120 4.17 -4.22 2.68
CA ALA A 120 2.82 -4.38 2.20
C ALA A 120 2.61 -3.41 1.04
N ASN A 121 2.13 -3.92 -0.08
CA ASN A 121 1.83 -3.10 -1.25
C ASN A 121 0.32 -3.04 -1.41
N VAL A 122 -0.21 -1.83 -1.53
CA VAL A 122 -1.65 -1.62 -1.72
C VAL A 122 -1.90 -1.03 -3.10
N VAL A 123 -2.94 -1.52 -3.75
CA VAL A 123 -3.26 -1.18 -5.13
C VAL A 123 -4.69 -0.68 -5.21
N ASP A 124 -4.86 0.47 -5.87
CA ASP A 124 -6.16 1.09 -6.09
C ASP A 124 -7.00 0.21 -7.02
N THR A 125 -8.24 -0.06 -6.63
CA THR A 125 -9.16 -0.87 -7.44
C THR A 125 -9.73 -0.13 -8.65
N GLY A 126 -9.61 1.19 -8.68
CA GLY A 126 -10.19 2.01 -9.75
C GLY A 126 -11.60 2.51 -9.47
N LEU A 127 -12.14 2.19 -8.31
CA LEU A 127 -13.47 2.66 -7.93
C LEU A 127 -13.50 4.15 -7.58
#